data_3ed737358c9f7c7d0d5e903bc9311d54
#
_entry.id   3ed737358c9f7c7d0d5e903bc9311d54
#
_cell.length_a   1.000
_cell.length_b   1.000
_cell.length_c   1.000
_cell.angle_alpha   90.00
_cell.angle_beta   90.00
_cell.angle_gamma   90.00
#
_symmetry.space_group_name_H-M   'P 1'
#
loop_
_entity.id
_entity.type
_entity.pdbx_description
1 polymer ?
#
loop_
_entity_poly.entity_id
_entity_poly.type
_entity_poly.pdbx_seq_one_letter_code
_entity_poly.pdbx_strand_id
1 'polypeptide(L)'
;MRKILVIRFSSIGDIVLTTPMIRCLKKQIQDAEIHVLTKKKFANLYKTNPYINKVYEYDDSLKKNIEELKLENYDYVVDLQKNKRSVRVTRALGRPHASFPKLNFRKFLLSTFKINIMPDVHIVDRYFKAVEELNVRNDFYGLDFFISDKNNFPISELPVEFQNGYYAFVIGGTYKTKILPPVKIAEVLKKINKPVILLGGPDDVERAEEIISLVNGQRTTDNGDINSQIQKDSQVFRFSDSQ
;
A
#
# COMPACT_ATOMS: atom_id res chain seq x y z
N MET A 1 -2.94 -30.26 -6.49
CA MET A 1 -3.30 -28.84 -6.37
C MET A 1 -3.24 -28.46 -4.92
N ARG A 2 -2.46 -27.44 -4.52
CA ARG A 2 -2.39 -26.97 -3.12
C ARG A 2 -3.14 -25.64 -2.99
N LYS A 3 -4.17 -25.64 -2.14
CA LYS A 3 -4.98 -24.45 -1.88
C LYS A 3 -4.49 -23.72 -0.62
N ILE A 4 -4.00 -22.48 -0.79
CA ILE A 4 -3.35 -21.71 0.26
C ILE A 4 -4.11 -20.42 0.51
N LEU A 5 -4.47 -20.16 1.77
CA LEU A 5 -5.04 -18.87 2.18
C LEU A 5 -3.97 -17.95 2.75
N VAL A 6 -3.86 -16.76 2.22
CA VAL A 6 -3.03 -15.68 2.79
C VAL A 6 -3.94 -14.66 3.48
N ILE A 7 -3.66 -14.32 4.73
CA ILE A 7 -4.45 -13.36 5.50
C ILE A 7 -3.66 -12.07 5.72
N ARG A 8 -4.11 -10.97 5.10
CA ARG A 8 -3.58 -9.63 5.35
C ARG A 8 -4.70 -8.58 5.24
N PHE A 9 -5.12 -8.02 6.37
CA PHE A 9 -6.26 -7.11 6.43
C PHE A 9 -5.94 -5.66 6.07
N SER A 10 -4.74 -5.20 6.35
CA SER A 10 -4.29 -3.81 6.22
C SER A 10 -2.77 -3.70 6.50
N SER A 11 -2.07 -2.62 6.24
CA SER A 11 -2.45 -1.41 5.52
C SER A 11 -1.94 -1.49 4.07
N ILE A 12 -2.14 -0.46 3.24
CA ILE A 12 -1.72 -0.44 1.82
C ILE A 12 -0.27 -0.90 1.65
N GLY A 13 0.68 -0.23 2.32
CA GLY A 13 2.10 -0.59 2.21
C GLY A 13 2.40 -2.02 2.65
N ASP A 14 1.79 -2.47 3.76
CA ASP A 14 1.96 -3.85 4.22
C ASP A 14 1.38 -4.89 3.24
N ILE A 15 0.30 -4.54 2.52
CA ILE A 15 -0.30 -5.37 1.48
C ILE A 15 0.66 -5.51 0.31
N VAL A 16 1.20 -4.39 -0.20
CA VAL A 16 2.20 -4.41 -1.28
C VAL A 16 3.43 -5.22 -0.88
N LEU A 17 3.88 -5.12 0.36
CA LEU A 17 5.00 -5.91 0.90
C LEU A 17 4.74 -7.42 0.95
N THR A 18 3.48 -7.91 0.80
CA THR A 18 3.18 -9.35 0.69
C THR A 18 3.36 -9.91 -0.71
N THR A 19 3.42 -9.06 -1.73
CA THR A 19 3.38 -9.49 -3.14
C THR A 19 4.53 -10.40 -3.56
N PRO A 20 5.79 -10.20 -3.12
CA PRO A 20 6.88 -11.13 -3.45
C PRO A 20 6.61 -12.55 -2.96
N MET A 21 6.13 -12.67 -1.71
CA MET A 21 5.81 -13.97 -1.12
C MET A 21 4.64 -14.67 -1.86
N ILE A 22 3.59 -13.91 -2.23
CA ILE A 22 2.45 -14.42 -3.00
C ILE A 22 2.92 -14.91 -4.39
N ARG A 23 3.73 -14.11 -5.11
CA ARG A 23 4.35 -14.50 -6.37
C ARG A 23 5.15 -15.78 -6.24
N CYS A 24 6.02 -15.86 -5.23
CA CYS A 24 6.86 -17.04 -5.00
C CYS A 24 6.03 -18.28 -4.65
N LEU A 25 4.98 -18.16 -3.81
CA LEU A 25 4.03 -19.24 -3.56
C LEU A 25 3.43 -19.78 -4.86
N LYS A 26 2.94 -18.87 -5.72
CA LYS A 26 2.31 -19.25 -6.98
C LYS A 26 3.26 -19.90 -7.97
N LYS A 27 4.51 -19.42 -8.02
CA LYS A 27 5.52 -19.92 -9.00
C LYS A 27 6.27 -21.16 -8.54
N GLN A 28 6.49 -21.33 -7.23
CA GLN A 28 7.34 -22.41 -6.71
C GLN A 28 6.55 -23.63 -6.24
N ILE A 29 5.24 -23.48 -5.96
CA ILE A 29 4.39 -24.62 -5.62
C ILE A 29 3.60 -25.03 -6.84
N GLN A 30 3.78 -26.29 -7.28
CA GLN A 30 3.06 -26.83 -8.41
C GLN A 30 1.55 -26.78 -8.18
N ASP A 31 0.81 -26.28 -9.14
CA ASP A 31 -0.65 -26.16 -9.13
C ASP A 31 -1.20 -25.42 -7.88
N ALA A 32 -0.45 -24.41 -7.40
CA ALA A 32 -0.91 -23.62 -6.28
C ALA A 32 -2.15 -22.79 -6.62
N GLU A 33 -3.17 -22.88 -5.75
CA GLU A 33 -4.34 -22.00 -5.77
C GLU A 33 -4.22 -21.05 -4.56
N ILE A 34 -3.99 -19.77 -4.86
CA ILE A 34 -3.75 -18.76 -3.83
C ILE A 34 -5.00 -17.90 -3.64
N HIS A 35 -5.55 -17.96 -2.43
CA HIS A 35 -6.63 -17.08 -2.01
C HIS A 35 -6.13 -16.05 -1.00
N VAL A 36 -6.73 -14.87 -0.99
CA VAL A 36 -6.40 -13.82 -0.03
C VAL A 36 -7.63 -13.38 0.74
N LEU A 37 -7.52 -13.23 2.05
CA LEU A 37 -8.51 -12.58 2.90
C LEU A 37 -8.00 -11.21 3.33
N THR A 38 -8.70 -10.16 2.92
CA THR A 38 -8.36 -8.76 3.21
C THR A 38 -9.59 -7.93 3.58
N LYS A 39 -9.40 -6.72 4.11
CA LYS A 39 -10.51 -5.78 4.27
C LYS A 39 -11.01 -5.29 2.91
N LYS A 40 -12.33 -5.15 2.78
CA LYS A 40 -13.02 -4.70 1.56
C LYS A 40 -12.37 -3.47 0.94
N LYS A 41 -12.07 -2.43 1.73
CA LYS A 41 -11.44 -1.19 1.25
C LYS A 41 -10.04 -1.38 0.62
N PHE A 42 -9.39 -2.52 0.83
CA PHE A 42 -8.08 -2.83 0.27
C PHE A 42 -8.10 -3.95 -0.76
N ALA A 43 -9.27 -4.53 -1.05
CA ALA A 43 -9.41 -5.68 -1.94
C ALA A 43 -8.89 -5.39 -3.36
N ASN A 44 -9.08 -4.18 -3.85
CA ASN A 44 -8.64 -3.77 -5.19
C ASN A 44 -7.12 -3.87 -5.37
N LEU A 45 -6.32 -3.80 -4.29
CA LEU A 45 -4.87 -3.99 -4.37
C LEU A 45 -4.45 -5.44 -4.72
N TYR A 46 -5.38 -6.39 -4.53
CA TYR A 46 -5.14 -7.80 -4.80
C TYR A 46 -5.86 -8.33 -6.05
N LYS A 47 -7.01 -7.73 -6.42
CA LYS A 47 -7.89 -8.25 -7.49
C LYS A 47 -7.22 -8.31 -8.86
N THR A 48 -6.27 -7.42 -9.12
CA THR A 48 -5.52 -7.34 -10.39
C THR A 48 -4.24 -8.18 -10.39
N ASN A 49 -3.89 -8.79 -9.26
CA ASN A 49 -2.68 -9.58 -9.14
C ASN A 49 -2.85 -10.96 -9.78
N PRO A 50 -2.12 -11.31 -10.87
CA PRO A 50 -2.27 -12.56 -11.60
C PRO A 50 -1.86 -13.81 -10.80
N TYR A 51 -1.17 -13.63 -9.69
CA TYR A 51 -0.76 -14.70 -8.79
C TYR A 51 -1.82 -15.09 -7.76
N ILE A 52 -2.97 -14.36 -7.73
CA ILE A 52 -4.07 -14.59 -6.80
C ILE A 52 -5.27 -15.12 -7.57
N ASN A 53 -5.79 -16.27 -7.13
CA ASN A 53 -6.94 -16.91 -7.75
C ASN A 53 -8.27 -16.35 -7.22
N LYS A 54 -8.32 -15.97 -5.93
CA LYS A 54 -9.55 -15.46 -5.31
C LYS A 54 -9.25 -14.49 -4.16
N VAL A 55 -10.03 -13.41 -4.09
CA VAL A 55 -9.95 -12.44 -2.99
C VAL A 55 -11.24 -12.48 -2.19
N TYR A 56 -11.12 -12.76 -0.89
CA TYR A 56 -12.20 -12.68 0.07
C TYR A 56 -12.19 -11.32 0.76
N GLU A 57 -13.29 -10.64 0.68
CA GLU A 57 -13.47 -9.32 1.26
C GLU A 57 -14.09 -9.43 2.65
N TYR A 58 -13.43 -8.87 3.63
CA TYR A 58 -13.93 -8.75 4.99
C TYR A 58 -14.29 -7.29 5.27
N ASP A 59 -15.51 -7.07 5.74
CA ASP A 59 -15.99 -5.74 6.15
C ASP A 59 -16.05 -5.66 7.69
N ASP A 60 -17.19 -5.85 8.29
CA ASP A 60 -17.39 -5.70 9.74
C ASP A 60 -17.41 -7.04 10.49
N SER A 61 -17.86 -8.10 9.85
CA SER A 61 -18.00 -9.41 10.45
C SER A 61 -17.25 -10.50 9.69
N LEU A 62 -16.37 -11.19 10.41
CA LEU A 62 -15.65 -12.37 9.88
C LEU A 62 -16.49 -13.64 9.88
N LYS A 63 -17.71 -13.65 10.47
CA LYS A 63 -18.48 -14.90 10.62
C LYS A 63 -18.79 -15.51 9.26
N LYS A 64 -19.37 -14.71 8.35
CA LYS A 64 -19.67 -15.14 6.98
C LYS A 64 -18.42 -15.62 6.24
N ASN A 65 -17.33 -14.84 6.30
CA ASN A 65 -16.08 -15.24 5.66
C ASN A 65 -15.54 -16.56 6.20
N ILE A 66 -15.61 -16.81 7.51
CA ILE A 66 -15.16 -18.08 8.10
C ILE A 66 -15.98 -19.26 7.57
N GLU A 67 -17.29 -19.11 7.43
CA GLU A 67 -18.17 -20.14 6.87
C GLU A 67 -17.80 -20.44 5.40
N GLU A 68 -17.63 -19.41 4.58
CA GLU A 68 -17.20 -19.55 3.18
C GLU A 68 -15.81 -20.17 3.06
N LEU A 69 -14.85 -19.72 3.87
CA LEU A 69 -13.47 -20.21 3.86
C LEU A 69 -13.36 -21.68 4.30
N LYS A 70 -14.24 -22.15 5.17
CA LYS A 70 -14.27 -23.57 5.57
C LYS A 70 -14.62 -24.50 4.41
N LEU A 71 -15.49 -24.07 3.50
CA LEU A 71 -15.90 -24.84 2.33
C LEU A 71 -14.76 -25.02 1.32
N GLU A 72 -13.76 -24.15 1.35
CA GLU A 72 -12.62 -24.18 0.42
C GLU A 72 -11.61 -25.30 0.71
N ASN A 73 -11.63 -25.88 1.92
CA ASN A 73 -10.74 -26.98 2.33
C ASN A 73 -9.25 -26.68 2.09
N TYR A 74 -8.76 -25.57 2.64
CA TYR A 74 -7.36 -25.17 2.51
C TYR A 74 -6.38 -26.22 3.00
N ASP A 75 -5.26 -26.38 2.29
CA ASP A 75 -4.12 -27.21 2.72
C ASP A 75 -3.21 -26.46 3.70
N TYR A 76 -3.13 -25.13 3.55
CA TYR A 76 -2.27 -24.29 4.39
C TYR A 76 -2.81 -22.86 4.55
N VAL A 77 -2.55 -22.23 5.70
CA VAL A 77 -2.94 -20.85 5.97
C VAL A 77 -1.71 -20.02 6.38
N VAL A 78 -1.46 -18.94 5.66
CA VAL A 78 -0.38 -17.98 5.91
C VAL A 78 -0.95 -16.74 6.59
N ASP A 79 -0.77 -16.58 7.91
CA ASP A 79 -1.26 -15.41 8.64
C ASP A 79 -0.19 -14.29 8.71
N LEU A 80 -0.24 -13.36 7.78
CA LEU A 80 0.61 -12.17 7.76
C LEU A 80 0.02 -10.98 8.54
N GLN A 81 -1.18 -11.13 9.11
CA GLN A 81 -1.78 -10.12 9.97
C GLN A 81 -1.42 -10.31 11.44
N LYS A 82 -1.48 -11.55 11.92
CA LYS A 82 -1.14 -11.97 13.29
C LYS A 82 -1.77 -11.08 14.38
N ASN A 83 -3.10 -10.91 14.32
CA ASN A 83 -3.88 -10.22 15.34
C ASN A 83 -5.05 -11.09 15.83
N LYS A 84 -5.82 -10.64 16.83
CA LYS A 84 -6.94 -11.40 17.39
C LYS A 84 -7.95 -11.88 16.34
N ARG A 85 -8.18 -11.07 15.30
CA ARG A 85 -9.13 -11.40 14.22
C ARG A 85 -8.58 -12.48 13.30
N SER A 86 -7.34 -12.36 12.82
CA SER A 86 -6.73 -13.38 11.96
C SER A 86 -6.52 -14.70 12.68
N VAL A 87 -6.12 -14.67 13.96
CA VAL A 87 -6.02 -15.87 14.79
C VAL A 87 -7.37 -16.57 14.96
N ARG A 88 -8.48 -15.81 15.04
CA ARG A 88 -9.83 -16.40 15.04
C ARG A 88 -10.13 -17.15 13.75
N VAL A 89 -9.72 -16.61 12.59
CA VAL A 89 -9.88 -17.27 11.29
C VAL A 89 -9.03 -18.55 11.24
N THR A 90 -7.74 -18.48 11.55
CA THR A 90 -6.85 -19.66 11.51
C THR A 90 -7.33 -20.79 12.41
N ARG A 91 -7.77 -20.47 13.64
CA ARG A 91 -8.34 -21.46 14.56
C ARG A 91 -9.64 -22.08 14.04
N ALA A 92 -10.54 -21.25 13.47
CA ALA A 92 -11.80 -21.73 12.95
C ALA A 92 -11.66 -22.65 11.73
N LEU A 93 -10.60 -22.45 10.93
CA LEU A 93 -10.27 -23.30 9.79
C LEU A 93 -9.63 -24.62 10.20
N GLY A 94 -8.91 -24.66 11.33
CA GLY A 94 -8.27 -25.88 11.85
C GLY A 94 -7.25 -26.51 10.91
N ARG A 95 -6.60 -25.70 10.07
CA ARG A 95 -5.64 -26.16 9.06
C ARG A 95 -4.20 -25.86 9.49
N PRO A 96 -3.20 -26.58 8.96
CA PRO A 96 -1.79 -26.21 9.12
C PRO A 96 -1.59 -24.74 8.79
N HIS A 97 -0.90 -24.00 9.64
CA HIS A 97 -0.73 -22.58 9.46
C HIS A 97 0.57 -22.06 10.06
N ALA A 98 1.13 -21.02 9.46
CA ALA A 98 2.22 -20.28 10.05
C ALA A 98 2.01 -18.77 9.96
N SER A 99 2.80 -18.05 10.72
CA SER A 99 2.81 -16.59 10.73
C SER A 99 4.24 -16.07 10.88
N PHE A 100 4.45 -14.83 10.38
CA PHE A 100 5.75 -14.20 10.48
C PHE A 100 6.11 -13.74 11.91
N PRO A 101 7.39 -13.64 12.27
CA PRO A 101 7.83 -13.09 13.55
C PRO A 101 7.53 -11.60 13.64
N LYS A 102 6.58 -11.21 14.51
CA LYS A 102 6.08 -9.82 14.61
C LYS A 102 6.99 -8.89 15.43
N LEU A 103 7.91 -9.46 16.22
CA LEU A 103 8.91 -8.75 17.03
C LEU A 103 8.33 -7.68 17.99
N ASN A 104 7.11 -7.88 18.47
CA ASN A 104 6.41 -6.90 19.31
C ASN A 104 7.20 -6.52 20.57
N PHE A 105 7.83 -7.50 21.24
CA PHE A 105 8.65 -7.24 22.42
C PHE A 105 9.86 -6.35 22.10
N ARG A 106 10.56 -6.63 20.99
CA ARG A 106 11.70 -5.81 20.56
C ARG A 106 11.29 -4.40 20.17
N LYS A 107 10.12 -4.25 19.51
CA LYS A 107 9.53 -2.93 19.22
C LYS A 107 9.15 -2.18 20.49
N PHE A 108 8.62 -2.86 21.50
CA PHE A 108 8.31 -2.27 22.80
C PHE A 108 9.58 -1.76 23.49
N LEU A 109 10.65 -2.53 23.53
CA LEU A 109 11.93 -2.09 24.09
C LEU A 109 12.49 -0.86 23.36
N LEU A 110 12.41 -0.85 22.03
CA LEU A 110 12.85 0.29 21.23
C LEU A 110 12.01 1.54 21.50
N SER A 111 10.68 1.42 21.53
CA SER A 111 9.78 2.58 21.68
C SER A 111 9.82 3.15 23.10
N THR A 112 9.86 2.31 24.12
CA THR A 112 9.74 2.70 25.53
C THR A 112 11.11 3.02 26.14
N PHE A 113 12.09 2.14 25.96
CA PHE A 113 13.39 2.23 26.59
C PHE A 113 14.51 2.69 25.66
N LYS A 114 14.21 2.94 24.36
CA LYS A 114 15.18 3.31 23.33
C LYS A 114 16.28 2.24 23.11
N ILE A 115 16.05 1.02 23.59
CA ILE A 115 16.95 -0.12 23.41
C ILE A 115 16.68 -0.76 22.04
N ASN A 116 17.60 -0.59 21.11
CA ASN A 116 17.45 -1.17 19.76
C ASN A 116 18.11 -2.56 19.70
N ILE A 117 17.28 -3.59 19.80
CA ILE A 117 17.64 -5.00 19.55
C ILE A 117 16.89 -5.57 18.34
N MET A 118 16.40 -4.67 17.46
CA MET A 118 15.74 -5.10 16.21
C MET A 118 16.75 -5.78 15.30
N PRO A 119 16.40 -6.93 14.68
CA PRO A 119 17.25 -7.52 13.65
C PRO A 119 17.25 -6.64 12.42
N ASP A 120 18.38 -6.57 11.74
CA ASP A 120 18.50 -5.94 10.42
C ASP A 120 17.99 -6.91 9.33
N VAL A 121 16.67 -7.17 9.37
CA VAL A 121 15.97 -8.06 8.43
C VAL A 121 14.75 -7.35 7.91
N HIS A 122 14.68 -7.20 6.59
CA HIS A 122 13.56 -6.55 5.93
C HIS A 122 12.25 -7.28 6.19
N ILE A 123 11.13 -6.56 6.23
CA ILE A 123 9.82 -7.15 6.53
C ILE A 123 9.40 -8.21 5.51
N VAL A 124 9.78 -8.05 4.24
CA VAL A 124 9.54 -9.05 3.19
C VAL A 124 10.19 -10.38 3.55
N ASP A 125 11.47 -10.38 3.97
CA ASP A 125 12.18 -11.62 4.34
C ASP A 125 11.55 -12.27 5.57
N ARG A 126 11.00 -11.44 6.47
CA ARG A 126 10.24 -11.96 7.62
C ARG A 126 8.92 -12.61 7.21
N TYR A 127 8.29 -12.17 6.11
CA TYR A 127 7.08 -12.82 5.56
C TYR A 127 7.41 -14.19 4.97
N PHE A 128 8.59 -14.37 4.37
CA PHE A 128 9.03 -15.67 3.88
C PHE A 128 9.21 -16.71 5.00
N LYS A 129 9.45 -16.29 6.25
CA LYS A 129 9.44 -17.21 7.40
C LYS A 129 8.09 -17.91 7.63
N ALA A 130 6.98 -17.31 7.19
CA ALA A 130 5.66 -17.92 7.28
C ALA A 130 5.40 -18.99 6.19
N VAL A 131 6.29 -19.16 5.23
CA VAL A 131 6.19 -20.14 4.14
C VAL A 131 7.43 -21.03 4.04
N GLU A 132 8.32 -20.96 5.01
CA GLU A 132 9.58 -21.72 5.05
C GLU A 132 9.32 -23.25 5.04
N GLU A 133 8.28 -23.71 5.76
CA GLU A 133 7.86 -25.13 5.77
C GLU A 133 7.33 -25.62 4.41
N LEU A 134 6.93 -24.71 3.54
CA LEU A 134 6.52 -25.00 2.17
C LEU A 134 7.70 -25.01 1.18
N ASN A 135 8.94 -24.81 1.66
CA ASN A 135 10.18 -24.68 0.87
C ASN A 135 10.13 -23.52 -0.15
N VAL A 136 9.32 -22.50 0.11
CA VAL A 136 9.23 -21.29 -0.75
C VAL A 136 10.29 -20.27 -0.34
N ARG A 137 11.07 -19.79 -1.31
CA ARG A 137 12.17 -18.86 -1.11
C ARG A 137 11.94 -17.56 -1.89
N ASN A 138 12.49 -16.46 -1.37
CA ASN A 138 12.47 -15.17 -2.05
C ASN A 138 13.24 -15.26 -3.38
N ASP A 139 12.63 -14.78 -4.44
CA ASP A 139 13.24 -14.69 -5.77
C ASP A 139 14.00 -13.38 -6.01
N PHE A 140 13.92 -12.44 -5.06
CA PHE A 140 14.58 -11.12 -5.07
C PHE A 140 14.19 -10.20 -6.25
N TYR A 141 13.09 -10.49 -6.96
CA TYR A 141 12.59 -9.61 -8.03
C TYR A 141 11.84 -8.35 -7.53
N GLY A 142 11.90 -8.07 -6.20
CA GLY A 142 11.26 -6.89 -5.63
C GLY A 142 9.75 -7.03 -5.47
N LEU A 143 9.07 -5.89 -5.35
CA LEU A 143 7.63 -5.81 -5.12
C LEU A 143 6.86 -5.81 -6.43
N ASP A 144 5.62 -6.35 -6.39
CA ASP A 144 4.69 -6.28 -7.50
C ASP A 144 3.57 -5.29 -7.19
N PHE A 145 3.13 -4.57 -8.22
CA PHE A 145 1.92 -3.79 -8.19
C PHE A 145 1.25 -3.85 -9.56
N PHE A 146 0.00 -4.28 -9.60
CA PHE A 146 -0.75 -4.46 -10.84
C PHE A 146 -1.89 -3.45 -10.89
N ILE A 147 -1.93 -2.64 -11.93
CA ILE A 147 -3.00 -1.68 -12.18
C ILE A 147 -3.98 -2.33 -13.14
N SER A 148 -5.30 -2.20 -12.88
CA SER A 148 -6.31 -2.65 -13.83
C SER A 148 -6.34 -1.73 -15.05
N ASP A 149 -6.71 -2.27 -16.22
CA ASP A 149 -6.84 -1.49 -17.45
C ASP A 149 -7.79 -0.29 -17.28
N LYS A 150 -8.83 -0.45 -16.45
CA LYS A 150 -9.78 0.61 -16.12
C LYS A 150 -9.17 1.79 -15.35
N ASN A 151 -8.09 1.53 -14.61
CA ASN A 151 -7.39 2.52 -13.80
C ASN A 151 -6.05 2.94 -14.43
N ASN A 152 -5.76 2.45 -15.62
CA ASN A 152 -4.60 2.86 -16.38
C ASN A 152 -4.90 4.21 -17.04
N PHE A 153 -4.36 5.27 -16.44
CA PHE A 153 -4.53 6.63 -16.94
C PHE A 153 -3.37 6.96 -17.89
N PRO A 154 -3.61 7.13 -19.19
CA PRO A 154 -2.55 7.42 -20.14
C PRO A 154 -2.00 8.85 -19.94
N ILE A 155 -0.69 8.99 -20.03
CA ILE A 155 0.00 10.30 -19.88
C ILE A 155 -0.55 11.33 -20.86
N SER A 156 -1.03 10.89 -22.03
CA SER A 156 -1.64 11.76 -23.04
C SER A 156 -2.93 12.45 -22.60
N GLU A 157 -3.60 11.96 -21.55
CA GLU A 157 -4.77 12.58 -20.95
C GLU A 157 -4.43 13.66 -19.91
N LEU A 158 -3.16 13.72 -19.50
CA LEU A 158 -2.67 14.84 -18.69
C LEU A 158 -2.56 16.12 -19.54
N PRO A 159 -2.70 17.32 -18.94
CA PRO A 159 -2.37 18.56 -19.62
C PRO A 159 -0.96 18.54 -20.20
N VAL A 160 -0.78 19.24 -21.31
CA VAL A 160 0.45 19.19 -22.12
C VAL A 160 1.72 19.45 -21.30
N GLU A 161 1.64 20.35 -20.31
CA GLU A 161 2.73 20.70 -19.42
C GLU A 161 3.25 19.53 -18.58
N PHE A 162 2.40 18.50 -18.32
CA PHE A 162 2.78 17.31 -17.55
C PHE A 162 3.26 16.14 -18.43
N GLN A 163 2.97 16.18 -19.73
CA GLN A 163 3.29 15.06 -20.64
C GLN A 163 4.79 14.86 -20.85
N ASN A 164 5.60 15.91 -20.70
CA ASN A 164 7.05 15.87 -20.81
C ASN A 164 7.77 15.54 -19.48
N GLY A 165 7.03 15.04 -18.51
CA GLY A 165 7.53 14.64 -17.20
C GLY A 165 7.14 15.62 -16.09
N TYR A 166 6.80 15.05 -14.95
CA TYR A 166 6.35 15.75 -13.76
C TYR A 166 6.87 15.06 -12.49
N TYR A 167 6.77 15.75 -11.37
CA TYR A 167 6.93 15.15 -10.06
C TYR A 167 5.56 14.85 -9.45
N ALA A 168 5.35 13.65 -8.93
CA ALA A 168 4.19 13.30 -8.12
C ALA A 168 4.54 13.49 -6.64
N PHE A 169 3.84 14.38 -5.95
CA PHE A 169 4.06 14.66 -4.53
C PHE A 169 2.88 14.18 -3.70
N VAL A 170 3.09 13.12 -2.89
CA VAL A 170 2.06 12.57 -2.02
C VAL A 170 1.95 13.41 -0.75
N ILE A 171 0.79 14.02 -0.52
CA ILE A 171 0.53 14.94 0.61
C ILE A 171 -0.23 14.29 1.76
N GLY A 172 -0.84 13.11 1.54
CA GLY A 172 -1.67 12.42 2.51
C GLY A 172 -0.92 11.43 3.39
N GLY A 173 -1.52 11.10 4.53
CA GLY A 173 -1.02 10.05 5.43
C GLY A 173 -1.95 9.81 6.62
N THR A 174 -2.03 8.56 7.10
CA THR A 174 -2.91 8.16 8.21
C THR A 174 -2.55 8.82 9.56
N TYR A 175 -1.27 9.14 9.76
CA TYR A 175 -0.77 9.69 11.01
C TYR A 175 -0.15 11.06 10.78
N LYS A 176 -0.45 12.03 11.65
CA LYS A 176 0.11 13.40 11.59
C LYS A 176 1.65 13.41 11.51
N THR A 177 2.32 12.46 12.19
CA THR A 177 3.78 12.30 12.16
C THR A 177 4.36 11.84 10.81
N LYS A 178 3.50 11.42 9.88
CA LYS A 178 3.88 11.01 8.51
C LYS A 178 3.50 12.05 7.46
N ILE A 179 2.89 13.14 7.86
CA ILE A 179 2.42 14.21 6.99
C ILE A 179 3.38 15.39 7.15
N LEU A 180 3.95 15.84 6.04
CA LEU A 180 4.74 17.06 6.02
C LEU A 180 3.82 18.28 6.12
N PRO A 181 4.12 19.29 6.97
CA PRO A 181 3.31 20.50 7.05
C PRO A 181 3.21 21.24 5.70
N PRO A 182 2.05 21.86 5.37
CA PRO A 182 1.83 22.57 4.10
C PRO A 182 2.91 23.60 3.77
N VAL A 183 3.36 24.38 4.75
CA VAL A 183 4.44 25.37 4.59
C VAL A 183 5.73 24.70 4.11
N LYS A 184 6.09 23.55 4.66
CA LYS A 184 7.30 22.82 4.26
C LYS A 184 7.17 22.21 2.86
N ILE A 185 5.97 21.75 2.50
CA ILE A 185 5.70 21.30 1.14
C ILE A 185 5.85 22.46 0.16
N ALA A 186 5.25 23.62 0.46
CA ALA A 186 5.36 24.81 -0.37
C ALA A 186 6.82 25.28 -0.55
N GLU A 187 7.64 25.23 0.51
CA GLU A 187 9.08 25.54 0.42
C GLU A 187 9.82 24.59 -0.56
N VAL A 188 9.45 23.31 -0.58
CA VAL A 188 10.03 22.33 -1.51
C VAL A 188 9.55 22.60 -2.93
N LEU A 189 8.24 22.80 -3.13
CA LEU A 189 7.63 23.01 -4.45
C LEU A 189 8.19 24.26 -5.14
N LYS A 190 8.49 25.33 -4.40
CA LYS A 190 9.12 26.55 -4.94
C LYS A 190 10.52 26.33 -5.50
N LYS A 191 11.19 25.26 -5.10
CA LYS A 191 12.54 24.90 -5.57
C LYS A 191 12.53 23.94 -6.76
N ILE A 192 11.36 23.40 -7.11
CA ILE A 192 11.20 22.46 -8.22
C ILE A 192 10.90 23.22 -9.49
N ASN A 193 11.74 23.05 -10.51
CA ASN A 193 11.58 23.68 -11.83
C ASN A 193 10.89 22.76 -12.84
N LYS A 194 9.95 21.95 -12.40
CA LYS A 194 9.14 21.05 -13.24
C LYS A 194 7.71 21.04 -12.72
N PRO A 195 6.75 20.68 -13.58
CA PRO A 195 5.36 20.50 -13.14
C PRO A 195 5.26 19.51 -11.99
N VAL A 196 4.37 19.78 -11.04
CA VAL A 196 4.14 18.91 -9.87
C VAL A 196 2.66 18.57 -9.77
N ILE A 197 2.36 17.28 -9.61
CA ILE A 197 1.02 16.78 -9.31
C ILE A 197 0.97 16.44 -7.80
N LEU A 198 0.04 17.05 -7.07
CA LEU A 198 -0.24 16.69 -5.68
C LEU A 198 -1.19 15.50 -5.65
N LEU A 199 -0.78 14.44 -4.94
CA LEU A 199 -1.57 13.23 -4.77
C LEU A 199 -2.05 13.12 -3.32
N GLY A 200 -3.36 13.01 -3.12
CA GLY A 200 -4.00 12.85 -1.81
C GLY A 200 -5.36 12.17 -1.91
N GLY A 201 -5.91 11.78 -0.76
CA GLY A 201 -7.27 11.27 -0.67
C GLY A 201 -8.30 12.40 -0.51
N PRO A 202 -9.60 12.06 -0.40
CA PRO A 202 -10.66 13.05 -0.16
C PRO A 202 -10.42 13.92 1.09
N ASP A 203 -9.81 13.35 2.13
CA ASP A 203 -9.49 14.05 3.38
C ASP A 203 -8.31 15.05 3.24
N ASP A 204 -7.60 15.04 2.12
CA ASP A 204 -6.41 15.87 1.89
C ASP A 204 -6.70 17.12 1.03
N VAL A 205 -7.95 17.34 0.64
CA VAL A 205 -8.38 18.43 -0.27
C VAL A 205 -8.02 19.80 0.29
N GLU A 206 -8.43 20.09 1.54
CA GLU A 206 -8.14 21.37 2.21
C GLU A 206 -6.63 21.63 2.30
N ARG A 207 -5.87 20.57 2.60
CA ARG A 207 -4.40 20.66 2.65
C ARG A 207 -3.80 20.97 1.28
N ALA A 208 -4.33 20.37 0.21
CA ALA A 208 -3.88 20.68 -1.15
C ALA A 208 -4.13 22.16 -1.51
N GLU A 209 -5.30 22.68 -1.17
CA GLU A 209 -5.66 24.10 -1.38
C GLU A 209 -4.76 25.04 -0.59
N GLU A 210 -4.46 24.73 0.67
CA GLU A 210 -3.52 25.47 1.50
C GLU A 210 -2.12 25.50 0.86
N ILE A 211 -1.62 24.35 0.40
CA ILE A 211 -0.30 24.25 -0.26
C ILE A 211 -0.26 25.12 -1.51
N ILE A 212 -1.28 25.06 -2.37
CA ILE A 212 -1.38 25.85 -3.59
C ILE A 212 -1.38 27.34 -3.26
N SER A 213 -2.18 27.76 -2.28
CA SER A 213 -2.23 29.15 -1.81
C SER A 213 -0.87 29.65 -1.34
N LEU A 214 -0.16 28.83 -0.55
CA LEU A 214 1.19 29.15 -0.06
C LEU A 214 2.23 29.22 -1.20
N VAL A 215 2.11 28.39 -2.22
CA VAL A 215 2.98 28.46 -3.40
C VAL A 215 2.71 29.72 -4.19
N ASN A 216 1.45 30.06 -4.42
CA ASN A 216 1.04 31.22 -5.25
C ASN A 216 1.11 32.56 -4.49
N GLY A 217 0.74 32.59 -3.21
CA GLY A 217 0.60 33.84 -2.43
C GLY A 217 1.92 34.53 -2.07
N GLN A 218 3.06 33.84 -2.10
CA GLN A 218 4.38 34.46 -1.88
C GLN A 218 5.07 34.93 -3.16
N ARG A 219 4.44 34.72 -4.33
CA ARG A 219 4.96 35.19 -5.63
C ARG A 219 4.53 36.62 -5.99
N THR A 220 3.66 37.21 -5.18
CA THR A 220 3.14 38.58 -5.45
C THR A 220 3.99 39.70 -4.86
N THR A 221 5.11 39.42 -4.15
CA THR A 221 5.88 40.46 -3.46
C THR A 221 7.24 40.80 -4.06
N ASP A 222 7.77 40.05 -5.04
CA ASP A 222 9.03 40.39 -5.70
C ASP A 222 8.92 40.26 -7.23
N ASN A 223 8.88 41.39 -7.89
CA ASN A 223 8.96 41.65 -9.33
C ASN A 223 7.67 41.48 -10.16
N GLY A 224 7.15 42.64 -10.58
CA GLY A 224 5.90 42.85 -11.31
C GLY A 224 5.76 42.28 -12.71
N ASP A 225 6.61 41.39 -13.23
CA ASP A 225 6.54 40.90 -14.62
C ASP A 225 6.58 39.35 -14.79
N ILE A 226 6.62 38.60 -13.70
CA ILE A 226 6.67 37.13 -13.78
C ILE A 226 5.28 36.45 -13.65
N ASN A 227 4.25 37.23 -13.34
CA ASN A 227 2.92 36.72 -13.01
C ASN A 227 2.12 36.06 -14.15
N SER A 228 2.46 36.30 -15.43
CA SER A 228 1.71 35.72 -16.55
C SER A 228 2.21 34.33 -17.01
N GLN A 229 3.48 34.03 -16.78
CA GLN A 229 4.06 32.71 -17.18
C GLN A 229 3.94 31.65 -16.10
N ILE A 230 3.93 32.03 -14.83
CA ILE A 230 3.95 31.09 -13.68
C ILE A 230 2.56 30.55 -13.34
N GLN A 231 1.49 31.26 -13.71
CA GLN A 231 0.11 30.74 -13.60
C GLN A 231 -0.18 29.59 -14.58
N LYS A 232 0.66 29.40 -15.62
CA LYS A 232 0.57 28.27 -16.56
C LYS A 232 1.28 27.00 -16.07
N ASP A 233 2.29 27.10 -15.20
CA ASP A 233 3.20 25.99 -14.89
C ASP A 233 2.87 25.23 -13.59
N SER A 234 1.89 25.65 -12.80
CA SER A 234 1.49 24.97 -11.57
C SER A 234 0.02 24.57 -11.58
N GLN A 235 -0.36 23.73 -12.54
CA GLN A 235 -1.67 23.09 -12.47
C GLN A 235 -1.58 21.89 -11.50
N VAL A 236 -2.34 22.00 -10.43
CA VAL A 236 -2.54 20.92 -9.47
C VAL A 236 -3.71 20.10 -9.94
N PHE A 237 -3.44 18.88 -10.41
CA PHE A 237 -4.48 17.94 -10.76
C PHE A 237 -4.98 17.21 -9.52
N ARG A 238 -6.31 17.18 -9.35
CA ARG A 238 -7.02 16.30 -8.45
C ARG A 238 -7.30 14.99 -9.16
N PHE A 239 -6.80 13.88 -8.64
CA PHE A 239 -7.49 12.62 -8.80
C PHE A 239 -8.44 12.44 -7.61
N SER A 240 -9.71 12.75 -7.80
CA SER A 240 -10.78 12.23 -6.95
C SER A 240 -11.13 10.85 -7.47
N ASP A 241 -11.08 9.83 -6.61
CA ASP A 241 -11.69 8.54 -6.87
C ASP A 241 -13.19 8.76 -7.14
N SER A 242 -13.55 8.83 -8.42
CA SER A 242 -14.93 8.72 -8.83
C SER A 242 -15.26 7.23 -8.91
N GLN A 243 -15.98 6.77 -7.85
CA GLN A 243 -16.80 5.55 -7.70
C GLN A 243 -16.08 4.20 -7.68
#